data_ea73acc360d57a81f0ed2ee4961a7344
#
_entry.id   ea73acc360d57a81f0ed2ee4961a7344
#
_cell.length_a   1.000
_cell.length_b   1.000
_cell.length_c   1.000
_cell.angle_alpha   90.00
_cell.angle_beta   90.00
_cell.angle_gamma   90.00
#
_symmetry.space_group_name_H-M   'P 1'
#
loop_
_entity.id
_entity.type
_entity.pdbx_description
1 polymer ?
#
loop_
_entity_poly.entity_id
_entity_poly.type
_entity_poly.pdbx_seq_one_letter_code
_entity_poly.pdbx_strand_id
1 'polypeptide(L)'
;MQILLLRAVFKAYTQNFWNAPNLTSAVKQEGNIALANLAKQSIAAAEHHQQYAHKINGDDKKSDSITKDEFIARAMNRSITEESAKMENGLTVLASVGSVSPFVGLFGTVWGIYHALASISQSGQATLDKVAGPVGEALIMTALGLAVAIPAVLAYNALVRSNRMLVGQIDHFAYELHTLLVTGTVIHVKPNLNINSKENTQQKERIHAVEVPA
;
A
#
# COMPACT_ATOMS: atom_id res chain seq x y z
N MET A 1 13.51 9.64 -0.54
CA MET A 1 14.69 8.81 -0.82
C MET A 1 14.41 7.32 -0.61
N GLN A 2 13.83 6.86 0.49
CA GLN A 2 13.51 5.45 0.76
C GLN A 2 12.58 4.80 -0.27
N ILE A 3 11.57 5.49 -0.77
CA ILE A 3 10.59 4.97 -1.75
C ILE A 3 11.25 4.60 -3.10
N LEU A 4 12.20 5.41 -3.55
CA LEU A 4 12.95 5.14 -4.79
C LEU A 4 13.87 3.93 -4.63
N LEU A 5 14.46 3.79 -3.45
CA LEU A 5 15.32 2.66 -3.10
C LEU A 5 14.54 1.35 -3.05
N LEU A 6 13.34 1.34 -2.44
CA LEU A 6 12.45 0.19 -2.42
C LEU A 6 12.03 -0.24 -3.83
N ARG A 7 11.68 0.69 -4.71
CA ARG A 7 11.37 0.39 -6.11
C ARG A 7 12.57 -0.20 -6.87
N ALA A 8 13.76 0.33 -6.64
CA ALA A 8 14.96 -0.21 -7.24
C ALA A 8 15.24 -1.65 -6.78
N VAL A 9 15.07 -1.93 -5.48
CA VAL A 9 15.21 -3.28 -4.91
C VAL A 9 14.18 -4.25 -5.48
N PHE A 10 12.90 -3.84 -5.61
CA PHE A 10 11.86 -4.64 -6.24
C PHE A 10 12.21 -5.00 -7.69
N LYS A 11 12.58 -3.98 -8.47
CA LYS A 11 12.96 -4.16 -9.86
C LYS A 11 14.19 -5.06 -10.02
N ALA A 12 15.20 -4.84 -9.19
CA ALA A 12 16.41 -5.67 -9.20
C ALA A 12 16.09 -7.13 -8.84
N TYR A 13 15.28 -7.37 -7.81
CA TYR A 13 14.86 -8.72 -7.44
C TYR A 13 14.10 -9.42 -8.58
N THR A 14 13.12 -8.75 -9.18
CA THR A 14 12.34 -9.31 -10.30
C THR A 14 13.23 -9.65 -11.49
N GLN A 15 14.15 -8.76 -11.86
CA GLN A 15 15.10 -9.04 -12.96
C GLN A 15 16.01 -10.21 -12.64
N ASN A 16 16.56 -10.28 -11.45
CA ASN A 16 17.42 -11.37 -11.03
C ASN A 16 16.66 -12.70 -10.97
N PHE A 17 15.42 -12.67 -10.45
CA PHE A 17 14.55 -13.84 -10.36
C PHE A 17 14.33 -14.50 -11.74
N TRP A 18 13.95 -13.67 -12.73
CA TRP A 18 13.69 -14.16 -14.10
C TRP A 18 14.94 -14.54 -14.89
N ASN A 19 16.10 -14.03 -14.52
CA ASN A 19 17.39 -14.40 -15.12
C ASN A 19 18.02 -15.65 -14.48
N ALA A 20 17.44 -16.20 -13.43
CA ALA A 20 17.99 -17.38 -12.77
C ALA A 20 17.82 -18.64 -13.64
N PRO A 21 18.78 -19.57 -13.61
CA PRO A 21 18.76 -20.78 -14.45
C PRO A 21 17.65 -21.77 -14.06
N ASN A 22 17.16 -21.71 -12.81
CA ASN A 22 16.07 -22.54 -12.34
C ASN A 22 15.33 -21.86 -11.16
N LEU A 23 14.07 -22.28 -10.89
CA LEU A 23 13.23 -21.75 -9.82
C LEU A 23 13.86 -21.88 -8.42
N THR A 24 14.57 -22.98 -8.17
CA THR A 24 15.21 -23.22 -6.88
C THR A 24 16.32 -22.20 -6.59
N SER A 25 17.10 -21.82 -7.60
CA SER A 25 18.12 -20.77 -7.46
C SER A 25 17.52 -19.38 -7.43
N ALA A 26 16.42 -19.15 -8.16
CA ALA A 26 15.69 -17.89 -8.15
C ALA A 26 15.18 -17.54 -6.74
N VAL A 27 14.61 -18.50 -6.03
CA VAL A 27 14.05 -18.33 -4.66
C VAL A 27 15.13 -18.14 -3.61
N LYS A 28 16.35 -18.68 -3.81
CA LYS A 28 17.46 -18.51 -2.87
C LYS A 28 18.14 -17.15 -2.95
N GLN A 29 17.79 -16.32 -3.93
CA GLN A 29 18.37 -14.99 -4.06
C GLN A 29 18.00 -14.11 -2.88
N GLU A 30 18.99 -13.45 -2.32
CA GLU A 30 18.80 -12.41 -1.33
C GLU A 30 18.21 -11.17 -2.01
N GLY A 31 17.18 -10.58 -1.40
CA GLY A 31 16.55 -9.41 -1.98
C GLY A 31 15.27 -8.99 -1.25
N ASN A 32 14.25 -8.65 -2.00
CA ASN A 32 12.99 -8.22 -1.43
C ASN A 32 12.27 -9.39 -0.72
N ILE A 33 12.11 -9.26 0.60
CA ILE A 33 11.53 -10.30 1.46
C ILE A 33 10.10 -10.64 1.02
N ALA A 34 9.30 -9.64 0.61
CA ALA A 34 7.91 -9.85 0.19
C ALA A 34 7.80 -10.72 -1.07
N LEU A 35 8.57 -10.41 -2.12
CA LEU A 35 8.59 -11.20 -3.35
C LEU A 35 9.18 -12.60 -3.13
N ALA A 36 10.21 -12.70 -2.29
CA ALA A 36 10.82 -13.99 -1.96
C ALA A 36 9.84 -14.89 -1.19
N ASN A 37 9.09 -14.33 -0.23
CA ASN A 37 8.06 -15.06 0.51
C ASN A 37 6.93 -15.52 -0.42
N LEU A 38 6.44 -14.64 -1.30
CA LEU A 38 5.43 -14.97 -2.30
C LEU A 38 5.91 -16.11 -3.19
N ALA A 39 7.13 -16.04 -3.73
CA ALA A 39 7.68 -17.08 -4.58
C ALA A 39 7.81 -18.42 -3.84
N LYS A 40 8.35 -18.40 -2.61
CA LYS A 40 8.47 -19.62 -1.78
C LYS A 40 7.13 -20.28 -1.50
N GLN A 41 6.13 -19.50 -1.07
CA GLN A 41 4.80 -20.03 -0.75
C GLN A 41 4.09 -20.58 -1.99
N SER A 42 4.21 -19.89 -3.13
CA SER A 42 3.60 -20.30 -4.38
C SER A 42 4.21 -21.61 -4.94
N ILE A 43 5.52 -21.73 -4.88
CA ILE A 43 6.22 -22.95 -5.32
C ILE A 43 5.91 -24.10 -4.39
N ALA A 44 5.94 -23.88 -3.06
CA ALA A 44 5.56 -24.90 -2.08
C ALA A 44 4.11 -25.37 -2.27
N ALA A 45 3.18 -24.45 -2.60
CA ALA A 45 1.80 -24.80 -2.92
C ALA A 45 1.70 -25.67 -4.18
N ALA A 46 2.44 -25.34 -5.22
CA ALA A 46 2.48 -26.11 -6.47
C ALA A 46 3.04 -27.53 -6.24
N GLU A 47 4.13 -27.66 -5.50
CA GLU A 47 4.75 -28.94 -5.14
C GLU A 47 3.81 -29.78 -4.27
N HIS A 48 3.20 -29.17 -3.26
CA HIS A 48 2.23 -29.84 -2.40
C HIS A 48 1.05 -30.40 -3.20
N HIS A 49 0.44 -29.60 -4.07
CA HIS A 49 -0.65 -30.07 -4.91
C HIS A 49 -0.21 -31.25 -5.79
N GLN A 50 0.98 -31.19 -6.36
CA GLN A 50 1.50 -32.24 -7.22
C GLN A 50 1.73 -33.57 -6.48
N GLN A 51 2.22 -33.52 -5.22
CA GLN A 51 2.42 -34.69 -4.37
C GLN A 51 1.10 -35.33 -3.95
N TYR A 52 0.06 -34.54 -3.65
CA TYR A 52 -1.24 -35.04 -3.19
C TYR A 52 -2.16 -35.45 -4.34
N ALA A 53 -2.09 -34.84 -5.50
CA ALA A 53 -2.82 -35.27 -6.70
C ALA A 53 -2.51 -36.72 -7.07
N HIS A 54 -1.28 -37.19 -6.88
CA HIS A 54 -0.92 -38.60 -7.05
C HIS A 54 -1.57 -39.54 -6.02
N LYS A 55 -1.89 -39.06 -4.82
CA LYS A 55 -2.51 -39.88 -3.78
C LYS A 55 -4.03 -40.04 -3.95
N ILE A 56 -4.70 -39.07 -4.57
CA ILE A 56 -6.15 -39.01 -4.72
C ILE A 56 -6.62 -39.79 -5.97
N ASN A 57 -5.76 -40.03 -6.95
CA ASN A 57 -6.10 -40.75 -8.16
C ASN A 57 -6.33 -42.27 -7.96
N GLY A 58 -6.42 -42.75 -6.69
CA GLY A 58 -6.59 -44.16 -6.36
C GLY A 58 -8.04 -44.62 -6.27
N ASP A 59 -9.03 -43.85 -5.92
CA ASP A 59 -10.37 -44.46 -5.68
C ASP A 59 -11.62 -43.54 -5.69
N ASP A 60 -11.61 -42.28 -6.03
CA ASP A 60 -12.90 -41.57 -6.16
C ASP A 60 -12.85 -40.47 -7.23
N LYS A 61 -13.30 -40.85 -8.42
CA LYS A 61 -13.81 -39.90 -9.43
C LYS A 61 -15.10 -39.29 -8.91
N LYS A 62 -15.09 -38.28 -8.09
CA LYS A 62 -16.15 -37.25 -8.08
C LYS A 62 -15.86 -36.14 -7.08
N SER A 63 -16.01 -34.96 -7.63
CA SER A 63 -16.40 -33.70 -7.00
C SER A 63 -15.40 -33.06 -6.05
N ASP A 64 -15.15 -31.79 -6.30
CA ASP A 64 -14.54 -30.79 -5.41
C ASP A 64 -13.04 -30.87 -5.18
N SER A 65 -12.28 -31.57 -6.00
CA SER A 65 -10.83 -31.36 -6.00
C SER A 65 -10.53 -29.96 -6.57
N ILE A 66 -10.12 -29.05 -5.70
CA ILE A 66 -9.60 -27.74 -6.07
C ILE A 66 -8.56 -27.95 -7.17
N THR A 67 -8.72 -27.29 -8.30
CA THR A 67 -7.78 -27.40 -9.40
C THR A 67 -6.39 -26.88 -8.97
N LYS A 68 -5.32 -27.37 -9.61
CA LYS A 68 -3.95 -26.89 -9.36
C LYS A 68 -3.88 -25.36 -9.47
N ASP A 69 -4.54 -24.82 -10.47
CA ASP A 69 -4.64 -23.39 -10.75
C ASP A 69 -5.25 -22.65 -9.56
N GLU A 70 -6.40 -23.07 -9.10
CA GLU A 70 -7.11 -22.44 -7.98
C GLU A 70 -6.34 -22.58 -6.66
N PHE A 71 -5.69 -23.71 -6.41
CA PHE A 71 -4.89 -23.93 -5.20
C PHE A 71 -3.69 -22.98 -5.14
N ILE A 72 -2.95 -22.84 -6.24
CA ILE A 72 -1.84 -21.91 -6.35
C ILE A 72 -2.34 -20.46 -6.21
N ALA A 73 -3.42 -20.09 -6.91
CA ALA A 73 -4.00 -18.76 -6.84
C ALA A 73 -4.42 -18.37 -5.42
N ARG A 74 -5.03 -19.28 -4.67
CA ARG A 74 -5.40 -19.06 -3.26
C ARG A 74 -4.17 -18.86 -2.37
N ALA A 75 -3.12 -19.64 -2.55
CA ALA A 75 -1.87 -19.50 -1.80
C ALA A 75 -1.18 -18.15 -2.10
N MET A 76 -1.16 -17.74 -3.37
CA MET A 76 -0.63 -16.43 -3.78
C MET A 76 -1.41 -15.27 -3.18
N ASN A 77 -2.76 -15.30 -3.30
CA ASN A 77 -3.62 -14.26 -2.74
C ASN A 77 -3.44 -14.11 -1.24
N ARG A 78 -3.31 -15.23 -0.53
CA ARG A 78 -3.00 -15.21 0.91
C ARG A 78 -1.67 -14.53 1.18
N SER A 79 -0.61 -14.89 0.45
CA SER A 79 0.71 -14.29 0.62
C SER A 79 0.70 -12.79 0.31
N ILE A 80 0.02 -12.35 -0.75
CA ILE A 80 -0.14 -10.94 -1.11
C ILE A 80 -0.85 -10.18 0.01
N THR A 81 -1.93 -10.73 0.54
CA THR A 81 -2.68 -10.12 1.65
C THR A 81 -1.82 -9.99 2.91
N GLU A 82 -1.06 -11.02 3.26
CA GLU A 82 -0.16 -11.01 4.41
C GLU A 82 0.95 -9.94 4.26
N GLU A 83 1.55 -9.82 3.09
CA GLU A 83 2.59 -8.81 2.82
C GLU A 83 2.00 -7.39 2.77
N SER A 84 0.79 -7.22 2.18
CA SER A 84 0.07 -5.94 2.20
C SER A 84 -0.23 -5.48 3.62
N ALA A 85 -0.72 -6.37 4.47
CA ALA A 85 -0.99 -6.06 5.87
C ALA A 85 0.28 -5.62 6.64
N LYS A 86 1.43 -6.24 6.36
CA LYS A 86 2.72 -5.81 6.94
C LYS A 86 3.12 -4.40 6.49
N MET A 87 2.83 -4.03 5.23
CA MET A 87 3.12 -2.70 4.69
C MET A 87 2.21 -1.62 5.29
N GLU A 88 1.01 -1.98 5.75
CA GLU A 88 0.07 -1.08 6.39
C GLU A 88 0.35 -0.86 7.88
N ASN A 89 1.19 -1.69 8.48
CA ASN A 89 1.59 -1.52 9.87
C ASN A 89 2.26 -0.15 10.09
N GLY A 90 1.77 0.56 11.09
CA GLY A 90 2.22 1.91 11.44
C GLY A 90 1.50 3.05 10.70
N LEU A 91 0.81 2.81 9.58
CA LEU A 91 0.00 3.82 8.90
C LEU A 91 -1.17 4.29 9.79
N THR A 92 -1.78 3.38 10.53
CA THR A 92 -2.86 3.67 11.47
C THR A 92 -2.40 4.65 12.55
N VAL A 93 -1.18 4.50 13.09
CA VAL A 93 -0.61 5.43 14.07
C VAL A 93 -0.44 6.81 13.45
N LEU A 94 0.10 6.87 12.24
CA LEU A 94 0.32 8.13 11.53
C LEU A 94 -0.99 8.86 11.23
N ALA A 95 -2.02 8.12 10.80
CA ALA A 95 -3.36 8.63 10.58
C ALA A 95 -3.98 9.15 11.89
N SER A 96 -3.83 8.40 12.99
CA SER A 96 -4.33 8.82 14.30
C SER A 96 -3.63 10.08 14.81
N VAL A 97 -2.31 10.17 14.68
CA VAL A 97 -1.55 11.38 15.04
C VAL A 97 -2.03 12.56 14.20
N GLY A 98 -2.15 12.40 12.88
CA GLY A 98 -2.61 13.45 11.98
C GLY A 98 -4.01 13.97 12.30
N SER A 99 -4.93 13.08 12.66
CA SER A 99 -6.33 13.43 12.95
C SER A 99 -6.54 13.94 14.37
N VAL A 100 -5.82 13.44 15.37
CA VAL A 100 -6.04 13.75 16.79
C VAL A 100 -5.23 14.96 17.26
N SER A 101 -4.02 15.18 16.73
CA SER A 101 -3.13 16.25 17.20
C SER A 101 -3.75 17.66 17.17
N PRO A 102 -4.57 18.07 16.17
CA PRO A 102 -5.24 19.37 16.21
C PRO A 102 -6.20 19.50 17.39
N PHE A 103 -6.90 18.43 17.75
CA PHE A 103 -7.82 18.43 18.89
C PHE A 103 -7.09 18.47 20.23
N VAL A 104 -5.90 17.85 20.30
CA VAL A 104 -5.01 17.99 21.48
C VAL A 104 -4.55 19.44 21.63
N GLY A 105 -4.18 20.09 20.51
CA GLY A 105 -3.85 21.51 20.52
C GLY A 105 -5.03 22.38 20.96
N LEU A 106 -6.23 22.12 20.43
CA LEU A 106 -7.46 22.82 20.83
C LEU A 106 -7.78 22.61 22.32
N PHE A 107 -7.65 21.39 22.83
CA PHE A 107 -7.80 21.10 24.25
C PHE A 107 -6.83 21.94 25.08
N GLY A 108 -5.58 22.06 24.64
CA GLY A 108 -4.59 22.91 25.31
C GLY A 108 -5.00 24.38 25.38
N THR A 109 -5.61 24.94 24.32
CA THR A 109 -6.12 26.33 24.34
C THR A 109 -7.26 26.50 25.30
N VAL A 110 -8.25 25.60 25.29
CA VAL A 110 -9.38 25.66 26.21
C VAL A 110 -8.92 25.59 27.66
N TRP A 111 -8.00 24.67 27.94
CA TRP A 111 -7.41 24.50 29.27
C TRP A 111 -6.62 25.74 29.71
N GLY A 112 -5.80 26.33 28.86
CA GLY A 112 -5.01 27.52 29.14
C GLY A 112 -5.89 28.75 29.41
N ILE A 113 -6.94 28.98 28.59
CA ILE A 113 -7.88 30.06 28.76
C ILE A 113 -8.69 29.89 30.07
N TYR A 114 -9.11 28.67 30.38
CA TYR A 114 -9.80 28.38 31.64
C TYR A 114 -8.96 28.77 32.85
N HIS A 115 -7.67 28.41 32.88
CA HIS A 115 -6.77 28.76 33.97
C HIS A 115 -6.50 30.27 34.06
N ALA A 116 -6.38 30.94 32.92
CA ALA A 116 -6.23 32.38 32.86
C ALA A 116 -7.44 33.09 33.54
N LEU A 117 -8.65 32.68 33.17
CA LEU A 117 -9.91 33.25 33.75
C LEU A 117 -10.08 32.93 35.22
N ALA A 118 -9.73 31.70 35.65
CA ALA A 118 -9.76 31.33 37.06
C ALA A 118 -8.80 32.17 37.92
N SER A 119 -7.58 32.41 37.40
CA SER A 119 -6.58 33.28 38.05
C SER A 119 -7.07 34.74 38.22
N ILE A 120 -7.75 35.29 37.21
CA ILE A 120 -8.33 36.63 37.25
C ILE A 120 -9.44 36.69 38.29
N SER A 121 -10.33 35.70 38.31
CA SER A 121 -11.41 35.60 39.28
C SER A 121 -10.90 35.62 40.73
N GLN A 122 -9.78 34.97 41.01
CA GLN A 122 -9.16 34.91 42.33
C GLN A 122 -8.47 36.22 42.71
N SER A 123 -7.84 36.92 41.75
CA SER A 123 -7.10 38.15 42.01
C SER A 123 -7.96 39.38 42.05
N GLY A 124 -9.21 39.35 41.61
CA GLY A 124 -10.14 40.47 41.53
C GLY A 124 -9.73 41.60 40.58
N GLN A 125 -8.63 41.43 39.84
CA GLN A 125 -8.07 42.44 38.93
C GLN A 125 -8.02 41.89 37.47
N ALA A 126 -8.99 42.30 36.69
CA ALA A 126 -9.05 41.99 35.25
C ALA A 126 -8.25 43.02 34.45
N THR A 127 -6.91 42.99 34.58
CA THR A 127 -6.03 43.83 33.75
C THR A 127 -5.60 43.09 32.49
N LEU A 128 -5.46 43.81 31.38
CA LEU A 128 -5.05 43.23 30.10
C LEU A 128 -3.72 42.47 30.21
N ASP A 129 -2.77 43.00 30.98
CA ASP A 129 -1.45 42.41 31.20
C ASP A 129 -1.50 41.02 31.86
N LYS A 130 -2.51 40.78 32.73
CA LYS A 130 -2.70 39.47 33.38
C LYS A 130 -3.36 38.41 32.45
N VAL A 131 -4.04 38.88 31.42
CA VAL A 131 -4.77 37.99 30.47
C VAL A 131 -3.95 37.70 29.24
N ALA A 132 -3.22 38.67 28.68
CA ALA A 132 -2.58 38.56 27.39
C ALA A 132 -1.49 37.47 27.36
N GLY A 133 -0.70 37.31 28.43
CA GLY A 133 0.31 36.26 28.54
C GLY A 133 -0.25 34.85 28.47
N PRO A 134 -1.09 34.44 29.42
CA PRO A 134 -1.68 33.08 29.45
C PRO A 134 -2.54 32.76 28.22
N VAL A 135 -3.26 33.74 27.66
CA VAL A 135 -4.02 33.53 26.41
C VAL A 135 -3.06 33.34 25.22
N GLY A 136 -1.97 34.10 25.15
CA GLY A 136 -0.93 33.93 24.15
C GLY A 136 -0.30 32.53 24.21
N GLU A 137 0.04 32.06 25.41
CA GLU A 137 0.56 30.71 25.63
C GLU A 137 -0.45 29.62 25.19
N ALA A 138 -1.74 29.82 25.54
CA ALA A 138 -2.78 28.93 25.10
C ALA A 138 -2.87 28.80 23.57
N LEU A 139 -2.77 29.89 22.82
CA LEU A 139 -2.79 29.90 21.36
C LEU A 139 -1.60 29.11 20.74
N ILE A 140 -0.45 29.11 21.41
CA ILE A 140 0.72 28.34 20.99
C ILE A 140 0.41 26.83 21.01
N MET A 141 -0.40 26.36 21.94
CA MET A 141 -0.77 24.94 22.00
C MET A 141 -1.51 24.47 20.73
N THR A 142 -2.40 25.30 20.16
CA THR A 142 -3.04 24.99 18.87
C THR A 142 -2.01 24.95 17.74
N ALA A 143 -1.07 25.91 17.70
CA ALA A 143 -0.03 25.94 16.71
C ALA A 143 0.85 24.68 16.78
N LEU A 144 1.19 24.20 17.98
CA LEU A 144 1.94 22.95 18.18
C LEU A 144 1.13 21.73 17.72
N GLY A 145 -0.16 21.67 18.01
CA GLY A 145 -1.04 20.59 17.52
C GLY A 145 -1.04 20.50 15.99
N LEU A 146 -1.15 21.64 15.31
CA LEU A 146 -1.08 21.71 13.85
C LEU A 146 0.31 21.40 13.30
N ALA A 147 1.37 21.86 13.97
CA ALA A 147 2.76 21.60 13.58
C ALA A 147 3.08 20.09 13.58
N VAL A 148 2.44 19.31 14.45
CA VAL A 148 2.56 17.84 14.48
C VAL A 148 1.63 17.19 13.45
N ALA A 149 0.39 17.67 13.32
CA ALA A 149 -0.60 17.08 12.42
C ALA A 149 -0.21 17.16 10.94
N ILE A 150 0.30 18.31 10.49
CA ILE A 150 0.59 18.54 9.08
C ILE A 150 1.63 17.55 8.53
N PRO A 151 2.83 17.39 9.13
CA PRO A 151 3.80 16.43 8.64
C PRO A 151 3.30 14.98 8.77
N ALA A 152 2.52 14.64 9.80
CA ALA A 152 1.95 13.31 9.96
C ALA A 152 1.00 12.95 8.81
N VAL A 153 0.09 13.86 8.41
CA VAL A 153 -0.82 13.65 7.28
C VAL A 153 -0.06 13.56 5.95
N LEU A 154 0.92 14.42 5.73
CA LEU A 154 1.74 14.38 4.51
C LEU A 154 2.52 13.06 4.40
N ALA A 155 3.12 12.61 5.50
CA ALA A 155 3.83 11.33 5.54
C ALA A 155 2.88 10.15 5.32
N TYR A 156 1.70 10.16 5.95
CA TYR A 156 0.66 9.15 5.75
C TYR A 156 0.28 9.02 4.27
N ASN A 157 -0.07 10.13 3.63
CA ASN A 157 -0.46 10.14 2.22
C ASN A 157 0.65 9.64 1.28
N ALA A 158 1.90 10.01 1.57
CA ALA A 158 3.06 9.56 0.80
C ALA A 158 3.27 8.03 0.95
N LEU A 159 3.15 7.50 2.17
CA LEU A 159 3.31 6.07 2.45
C LEU A 159 2.17 5.24 1.86
N VAL A 160 0.91 5.66 2.00
CA VAL A 160 -0.26 4.98 1.38
C VAL A 160 -0.07 4.87 -0.12
N ARG A 161 0.32 5.97 -0.78
CA ARG A 161 0.59 5.96 -2.22
C ARG A 161 1.75 5.01 -2.59
N SER A 162 2.80 4.98 -1.78
CA SER A 162 3.93 4.08 -1.98
C SER A 162 3.53 2.62 -1.87
N ASN A 163 2.80 2.27 -0.80
CA ASN A 163 2.34 0.91 -0.56
C ASN A 163 1.45 0.40 -1.70
N ARG A 164 0.51 1.23 -2.17
CA ARG A 164 -0.33 0.88 -3.32
C ARG A 164 0.47 0.52 -4.57
N MET A 165 1.54 1.26 -4.84
CA MET A 165 2.39 0.96 -6.00
C MET A 165 3.22 -0.31 -5.81
N LEU A 166 3.67 -0.59 -4.57
CA LEU A 166 4.41 -1.81 -4.25
C LEU A 166 3.50 -3.05 -4.35
N VAL A 167 2.27 -2.97 -3.85
CA VAL A 167 1.27 -4.05 -4.00
C VAL A 167 1.02 -4.34 -5.47
N GLY A 168 0.85 -3.32 -6.32
CA GLY A 168 0.70 -3.52 -7.76
C GLY A 168 1.91 -4.22 -8.42
N GLN A 169 3.13 -3.99 -7.93
CA GLN A 169 4.30 -4.72 -8.40
C GLN A 169 4.33 -6.18 -7.93
N ILE A 170 3.87 -6.43 -6.69
CA ILE A 170 3.71 -7.79 -6.17
C ILE A 170 2.67 -8.56 -6.98
N ASP A 171 1.53 -7.94 -7.29
CA ASP A 171 0.46 -8.54 -8.11
C ASP A 171 0.97 -8.91 -9.51
N HIS A 172 1.74 -7.99 -10.14
CA HIS A 172 2.31 -8.25 -11.45
C HIS A 172 3.28 -9.44 -11.42
N PHE A 173 4.16 -9.48 -10.44
CA PHE A 173 5.09 -10.60 -10.26
C PHE A 173 4.35 -11.91 -9.96
N ALA A 174 3.29 -11.86 -9.13
CA ALA A 174 2.45 -13.00 -8.82
C ALA A 174 1.78 -13.57 -10.07
N TYR A 175 1.26 -12.70 -10.95
CA TYR A 175 0.64 -13.12 -12.20
C TYR A 175 1.64 -13.84 -13.13
N GLU A 176 2.84 -13.30 -13.31
CA GLU A 176 3.90 -13.94 -14.12
C GLU A 176 4.31 -15.30 -13.52
N LEU A 177 4.50 -15.35 -12.20
CA LEU A 177 4.88 -16.58 -11.51
C LEU A 177 3.76 -17.64 -11.55
N HIS A 178 2.50 -17.22 -11.38
CA HIS A 178 1.34 -18.08 -11.48
C HIS A 178 1.28 -18.74 -12.87
N THR A 179 1.44 -17.93 -13.91
CA THR A 179 1.47 -18.43 -15.29
C THR A 179 2.57 -19.47 -15.49
N LEU A 180 3.77 -19.19 -14.98
CA LEU A 180 4.86 -20.14 -15.04
C LEU A 180 4.56 -21.48 -14.32
N LEU A 181 3.96 -21.42 -13.11
CA LEU A 181 3.67 -22.61 -12.32
C LEU A 181 2.52 -23.47 -12.90
N VAL A 182 1.60 -22.83 -13.62
CA VAL A 182 0.46 -23.52 -14.25
C VAL A 182 0.81 -24.04 -15.63
N THR A 183 1.40 -23.20 -16.49
CA THR A 183 1.63 -23.50 -17.91
C THR A 183 3.05 -24.00 -18.23
N GLY A 184 3.99 -23.82 -17.30
CA GLY A 184 5.41 -24.12 -17.54
C GLY A 184 6.14 -23.09 -18.40
N THR A 185 5.46 -22.01 -18.83
CA THR A 185 6.03 -20.96 -19.69
C THR A 185 5.89 -19.60 -19.06
N VAL A 186 6.89 -18.72 -19.25
CA VAL A 186 6.86 -17.35 -18.75
C VAL A 186 6.23 -16.44 -19.80
N ILE A 187 5.17 -15.72 -19.43
CA ILE A 187 4.61 -14.67 -20.26
C ILE A 187 5.14 -13.33 -19.74
N HIS A 188 6.10 -12.73 -20.42
CA HIS A 188 6.49 -11.34 -20.15
C HIS A 188 5.47 -10.41 -20.78
N VAL A 189 4.47 -10.03 -20.01
CA VAL A 189 3.53 -8.95 -20.40
C VAL A 189 4.28 -7.64 -20.31
N LYS A 190 4.89 -7.21 -21.43
CA LYS A 190 5.33 -5.81 -21.53
C LYS A 190 4.07 -4.95 -21.37
N PRO A 191 4.01 -4.02 -20.40
CA PRO A 191 2.91 -3.09 -20.34
C PRO A 191 2.88 -2.31 -21.66
N ASN A 192 1.93 -2.64 -22.51
CA ASN A 192 1.76 -1.97 -23.80
C ASN A 192 1.08 -0.62 -23.50
N LEU A 193 1.89 0.40 -23.19
CA LEU A 193 1.43 1.78 -22.97
C LEU A 193 0.84 2.41 -24.25
N ASN A 194 0.60 1.62 -25.29
CA ASN A 194 0.04 2.06 -26.55
C ASN A 194 -1.44 1.69 -26.66
N ILE A 195 -2.20 1.85 -25.57
CA ILE A 195 -3.67 1.84 -25.66
C ILE A 195 -4.09 3.22 -26.16
N ASN A 196 -4.27 3.28 -27.49
CA ASN A 196 -5.17 4.21 -28.18
C ASN A 196 -4.93 5.72 -28.12
N SER A 197 -3.77 6.19 -28.51
CA SER A 197 -3.71 7.56 -29.06
C SER A 197 -4.38 7.66 -30.46
N LYS A 198 -4.42 6.57 -31.24
CA LYS A 198 -5.01 6.56 -32.58
C LYS A 198 -6.53 6.39 -32.60
N GLU A 199 -7.12 5.58 -31.73
CA GLU A 199 -8.58 5.42 -31.66
C GLU A 199 -9.27 6.64 -31.04
N ASN A 200 -8.68 7.28 -30.06
CA ASN A 200 -9.22 8.54 -29.51
C ASN A 200 -9.18 9.71 -30.50
N THR A 201 -8.21 9.73 -31.42
CA THR A 201 -8.15 10.76 -32.46
C THR A 201 -9.21 10.51 -33.50
N GLN A 202 -9.43 9.27 -33.93
CA GLN A 202 -10.49 8.94 -34.91
C GLN A 202 -11.88 9.10 -34.32
N GLN A 203 -12.07 8.84 -33.01
CA GLN A 203 -13.37 9.05 -32.37
C GLN A 203 -13.68 10.52 -32.14
N LYS A 204 -12.69 11.38 -31.87
CA LYS A 204 -12.85 12.84 -31.87
C LYS A 204 -13.16 13.40 -33.23
N GLU A 205 -12.52 12.93 -34.30
CA GLU A 205 -12.81 13.35 -35.68
C GLU A 205 -14.22 12.93 -36.13
N ARG A 206 -14.69 11.75 -35.71
CA ARG A 206 -16.08 11.31 -35.99
C ARG A 206 -17.13 12.14 -35.27
N ILE A 207 -16.86 12.58 -34.06
CA ILE A 207 -17.77 13.41 -33.26
C ILE A 207 -17.84 14.82 -33.87
N HIS A 208 -16.73 15.41 -34.33
CA HIS A 208 -16.72 16.69 -34.99
C HIS A 208 -17.34 16.69 -36.38
N ALA A 209 -17.37 15.56 -37.10
CA ALA A 209 -17.99 15.43 -38.41
C ALA A 209 -19.53 15.32 -38.35
N VAL A 210 -20.12 15.08 -37.17
CA VAL A 210 -21.59 14.97 -36.99
C VAL A 210 -22.22 16.28 -36.52
N GLU A 211 -21.44 17.27 -36.08
CA GLU A 211 -21.95 18.53 -35.49
C GLU A 211 -22.01 19.73 -36.46
N VAL A 212 -21.98 19.55 -37.76
CA VAL A 212 -22.21 20.67 -38.71
C VAL A 212 -23.44 20.39 -39.55
N PRO A 213 -24.64 20.80 -39.12
CA PRO A 213 -25.73 21.11 -40.06
C PRO A 213 -25.66 22.58 -40.43
N ALA A 214 -25.82 22.83 -41.70
CA ALA A 214 -25.94 24.16 -42.33
C ALA A 214 -27.13 24.98 -41.79
#